data_bb7edd615639cb12377e1b91775b38a5
#
_entry.id   bb7edd615639cb12377e1b91775b38a5
#
_cell.length_a   1.000
_cell.length_b   1.000
_cell.length_c   1.000
_cell.angle_alpha   90.00
_cell.angle_beta   90.00
_cell.angle_gamma   90.00
#
_symmetry.space_group_name_H-M   'P 1'
#
loop_
_entity.id
_entity.type
_entity.pdbx_description
1 polymer ?
#
loop_
_entity_poly.entity_id
_entity_poly.type
_entity_poly.pdbx_seq_one_letter_code
_entity_poly.pdbx_strand_id
1 'polypeptide(L)'
;RLVGSEMCIRDRQYSANRPLREKIYKAYINRGNNNDKNDNKKIITDIVSLRLEKARLLGFDCYSNFVLDNTMAKNSATVMEFLNNLWNYALPKAKAEAAELQKLMDKEGKGEKLEAWDWWYYTEKLRKEKYDLEEDQIKPYFKLENVREGAFAVANKLYGITLTKLNNIPVYHPDVEVFEVKDADGSQLGIFYVDYFPRPGKSGGAWMSNYREQKGDIRPLVCNVASFTKPVGDTPSLLTMDEVETLFHEFGHGLHGLLTKCNYLGVSGTNVVRDFVELPSQINEHWATEPKVLKMYARHYQTGEVIPDSLIEKILKQKTFNQGFMTTELLAAAILDMNLHNLTDTKGIDVVAYEKEAMDQLGLIPEIAPRYRTTYFNHIIGGYAAGYYSYLWANVLDNDAFEAFKEHGIFDKATADLFRRNVLEKGDSEDPMTLYKNFRGSEPQLEPMLKNRGMK
;
A
#
# COMPACT_ATOMS: atom_id res chain seq x y z
N ARG A 1 27.07 -4.15 0.91
CA ARG A 1 25.79 -4.87 1.02
C ARG A 1 24.72 -3.84 1.25
N LEU A 2 23.78 -3.73 0.31
CA LEU A 2 22.61 -2.89 0.49
C LEU A 2 21.80 -3.47 1.64
N VAL A 3 21.75 -2.71 2.70
CA VAL A 3 20.78 -2.86 3.77
C VAL A 3 19.42 -2.57 3.16
N GLY A 4 18.41 -3.37 3.43
CA GLY A 4 17.08 -3.18 2.86
C GLY A 4 16.50 -1.80 3.15
N SER A 5 15.53 -1.36 2.34
CA SER A 5 14.94 -0.02 2.44
C SER A 5 14.38 0.27 3.84
N GLU A 6 13.78 -0.71 4.50
CA GLU A 6 13.22 -0.60 5.84
C GLU A 6 14.29 -0.32 6.91
N MET A 7 15.46 -0.97 6.81
CA MET A 7 16.58 -0.69 7.72
C MET A 7 17.11 0.73 7.56
N CYS A 8 17.16 1.26 6.34
CA CYS A 8 17.57 2.66 6.10
C CYS A 8 16.58 3.66 6.68
N ILE A 9 15.28 3.38 6.67
CA ILE A 9 14.25 4.23 7.30
C ILE A 9 14.43 4.17 8.82
N ARG A 10 14.53 2.99 9.40
CA ARG A 10 14.70 2.78 10.84
C ARG A 10 15.95 3.46 11.39
N ASP A 11 17.09 3.36 10.69
CA ASP A 11 18.32 4.04 11.08
C ASP A 11 18.17 5.56 11.07
N ARG A 12 17.44 6.14 10.11
CA ARG A 12 17.16 7.58 10.06
C ARG A 12 16.17 8.03 11.14
N GLN A 13 15.22 7.17 11.50
CA GLN A 13 14.19 7.46 12.50
C GLN A 13 14.77 7.56 13.93
N TYR A 14 15.74 6.72 14.28
CA TYR A 14 16.23 6.59 15.66
C TYR A 14 17.65 7.12 15.89
N SER A 15 18.46 7.31 14.85
CA SER A 15 19.84 7.76 15.02
C SER A 15 19.93 9.26 15.37
N ALA A 16 20.49 9.60 16.51
CA ALA A 16 20.78 10.98 16.87
C ALA A 16 21.93 11.61 16.06
N ASN A 17 22.72 10.80 15.34
CA ASN A 17 23.85 11.26 14.52
C ASN A 17 23.36 11.83 13.19
N ARG A 18 23.19 13.15 13.11
CA ARG A 18 22.69 13.85 11.91
C ARG A 18 23.54 13.60 10.66
N PRO A 19 24.90 13.70 10.70
CA PRO A 19 25.75 13.36 9.55
C PRO A 19 25.55 11.93 9.03
N LEU A 20 25.30 10.97 9.93
CA LEU A 20 24.98 9.59 9.54
C LEU A 20 23.62 9.52 8.84
N ARG A 21 22.58 10.19 9.34
CA ARG A 21 21.27 10.26 8.67
C ARG A 21 21.39 10.84 7.28
N GLU A 22 22.14 11.95 7.12
CA GLU A 22 22.41 12.57 5.82
C GLU A 22 23.09 11.59 4.85
N LYS A 23 24.16 10.93 5.31
CA LYS A 23 24.90 9.95 4.48
C LYS A 23 24.00 8.81 4.00
N ILE A 24 23.20 8.24 4.90
CA ILE A 24 22.26 7.15 4.58
C ILE A 24 21.19 7.65 3.61
N TYR A 25 20.61 8.83 3.86
CA TYR A 25 19.60 9.42 3.00
C TYR A 25 20.13 9.65 1.57
N LYS A 26 21.30 10.31 1.45
CA LYS A 26 21.92 10.57 0.13
C LYS A 26 22.26 9.29 -0.61
N ALA A 27 22.73 8.25 0.07
CA ALA A 27 22.96 6.95 -0.52
C ALA A 27 21.65 6.30 -1.02
N TYR A 28 20.57 6.44 -0.26
CA TYR A 28 19.27 5.90 -0.60
C TYR A 28 18.65 6.58 -1.83
N ILE A 29 18.60 7.92 -1.87
CA ILE A 29 17.93 8.66 -2.97
C ILE A 29 18.76 8.69 -4.27
N ASN A 30 20.04 8.32 -4.22
CA ASN A 30 20.91 8.25 -5.41
C ASN A 30 21.10 6.82 -5.93
N ARG A 31 20.28 5.87 -5.50
CA ARG A 31 20.31 4.51 -6.07
C ARG A 31 20.09 4.55 -7.57
N GLY A 32 20.92 3.83 -8.32
CA GLY A 32 20.87 3.81 -9.78
C GLY A 32 21.25 5.14 -10.46
N ASN A 33 21.86 6.10 -9.72
CA ASN A 33 22.28 7.42 -10.21
C ASN A 33 23.71 7.77 -9.76
N ASN A 34 24.65 6.83 -9.87
CA ASN A 34 26.00 7.02 -9.37
C ASN A 34 27.08 7.06 -10.47
N ASN A 35 26.71 7.08 -11.74
CA ASN A 35 27.62 7.01 -12.90
C ASN A 35 28.56 5.80 -12.83
N ASP A 36 28.08 4.68 -12.29
CA ASP A 36 28.81 3.42 -12.19
C ASP A 36 28.13 2.30 -13.01
N LYS A 37 28.60 1.06 -12.87
CA LYS A 37 28.03 -0.10 -13.56
C LYS A 37 26.57 -0.42 -13.20
N ASN A 38 26.04 0.18 -12.15
CA ASN A 38 24.66 0.02 -11.70
C ASN A 38 23.81 1.27 -12.00
N ASP A 39 24.29 2.15 -12.86
CA ASP A 39 23.55 3.37 -13.25
C ASP A 39 22.36 3.02 -14.16
N ASN A 40 21.18 3.51 -13.83
CA ASN A 40 19.93 3.17 -14.49
C ASN A 40 19.44 4.28 -15.47
N LYS A 41 20.07 5.45 -15.50
CA LYS A 41 19.60 6.60 -16.31
C LYS A 41 19.36 6.24 -17.77
N LYS A 42 20.36 5.61 -18.41
CA LYS A 42 20.22 5.21 -19.81
C LYS A 42 19.12 4.17 -20.01
N ILE A 43 19.02 3.19 -19.10
CA ILE A 43 18.01 2.14 -19.16
C ILE A 43 16.60 2.75 -19.10
N ILE A 44 16.37 3.71 -18.18
CA ILE A 44 15.10 4.40 -18.07
C ILE A 44 14.77 5.20 -19.33
N THR A 45 15.75 5.95 -19.87
CA THR A 45 15.59 6.68 -21.15
C THR A 45 15.17 5.74 -22.28
N ASP A 46 15.84 4.60 -22.40
CA ASP A 46 15.53 3.59 -23.42
C ASP A 46 14.10 3.02 -23.21
N ILE A 47 13.72 2.70 -21.96
CA ILE A 47 12.38 2.18 -21.64
C ILE A 47 11.28 3.18 -21.99
N VAL A 48 11.43 4.45 -21.58
CA VAL A 48 10.42 5.49 -21.85
C VAL A 48 10.29 5.74 -23.35
N SER A 49 11.42 5.74 -24.08
CA SER A 49 11.43 5.92 -25.54
C SER A 49 10.75 4.76 -26.27
N LEU A 50 11.06 3.51 -25.91
CA LEU A 50 10.44 2.33 -26.50
C LEU A 50 8.93 2.24 -26.17
N ARG A 51 8.54 2.68 -25.00
CA ARG A 51 7.11 2.78 -24.61
C ARG A 51 6.36 3.79 -25.47
N LEU A 52 6.95 4.96 -25.72
CA LEU A 52 6.37 5.96 -26.61
C LEU A 52 6.25 5.41 -28.05
N GLU A 53 7.30 4.76 -28.56
CA GLU A 53 7.27 4.13 -29.87
C GLU A 53 6.16 3.07 -29.95
N LYS A 54 6.05 2.19 -28.97
CA LYS A 54 4.99 1.20 -28.86
C LYS A 54 3.60 1.85 -28.89
N ALA A 55 3.38 2.90 -28.10
CA ALA A 55 2.09 3.59 -28.05
C ALA A 55 1.72 4.18 -29.42
N ARG A 56 2.68 4.80 -30.11
CA ARG A 56 2.47 5.36 -31.45
C ARG A 56 2.14 4.30 -32.51
N LEU A 57 2.81 3.15 -32.47
CA LEU A 57 2.49 2.02 -33.34
C LEU A 57 1.06 1.51 -33.14
N LEU A 58 0.51 1.71 -31.92
CA LEU A 58 -0.86 1.33 -31.57
C LEU A 58 -1.88 2.46 -31.72
N GLY A 59 -1.45 3.64 -32.29
CA GLY A 59 -2.34 4.76 -32.57
C GLY A 59 -2.56 5.75 -31.43
N PHE A 60 -1.74 5.71 -30.38
CA PHE A 60 -1.81 6.63 -29.23
C PHE A 60 -0.69 7.68 -29.28
N ASP A 61 -0.97 8.90 -28.82
CA ASP A 61 -0.02 10.00 -28.79
C ASP A 61 1.10 9.82 -27.76
N CYS A 62 0.77 9.17 -26.62
CA CYS A 62 1.67 8.91 -25.52
C CYS A 62 1.38 7.55 -24.88
N TYR A 63 2.35 7.05 -24.08
CA TYR A 63 2.21 5.72 -23.46
C TYR A 63 1.13 5.67 -22.38
N SER A 64 0.93 6.76 -21.65
CA SER A 64 -0.13 6.82 -20.63
C SER A 64 -1.52 6.61 -21.22
N ASN A 65 -1.85 7.28 -22.34
CA ASN A 65 -3.15 7.11 -23.00
C ASN A 65 -3.36 5.67 -23.52
N PHE A 66 -2.30 5.00 -23.98
CA PHE A 66 -2.35 3.59 -24.33
C PHE A 66 -2.69 2.70 -23.11
N VAL A 67 -2.02 2.94 -21.98
CA VAL A 67 -2.24 2.13 -20.77
C VAL A 67 -3.61 2.40 -20.15
N LEU A 68 -4.04 3.67 -20.14
CA LEU A 68 -5.24 4.12 -19.46
C LEU A 68 -6.54 3.85 -20.25
N ASP A 69 -6.46 3.51 -21.52
CA ASP A 69 -7.62 3.20 -22.36
C ASP A 69 -8.53 2.11 -21.72
N ASN A 70 -7.89 1.13 -21.07
CA ASN A 70 -8.58 0.06 -20.35
C ASN A 70 -8.43 0.20 -18.83
N THR A 71 -8.80 1.35 -18.25
CA THR A 71 -8.84 1.62 -16.80
C THR A 71 -10.11 2.37 -16.43
N MET A 72 -10.41 2.56 -15.13
CA MET A 72 -11.53 3.41 -14.68
C MET A 72 -11.33 4.87 -15.11
N ALA A 73 -10.10 5.36 -15.03
CA ALA A 73 -9.77 6.76 -15.36
C ALA A 73 -9.80 7.07 -16.86
N LYS A 74 -9.67 6.09 -17.74
CA LYS A 74 -9.80 6.17 -19.21
C LYS A 74 -8.70 6.97 -19.94
N ASN A 75 -8.15 8.00 -19.39
CA ASN A 75 -7.15 8.86 -20.05
C ASN A 75 -6.26 9.63 -19.08
N SER A 76 -5.15 10.14 -19.58
CA SER A 76 -4.16 10.87 -18.77
C SER A 76 -4.66 12.19 -18.22
N ALA A 77 -5.58 12.88 -18.91
CA ALA A 77 -6.13 14.14 -18.43
C ALA A 77 -6.92 13.94 -17.13
N THR A 78 -7.79 12.93 -17.08
CA THR A 78 -8.56 12.55 -15.88
C THR A 78 -7.62 12.22 -14.70
N VAL A 79 -6.55 11.44 -14.95
CA VAL A 79 -5.59 11.09 -13.89
C VAL A 79 -4.87 12.33 -13.38
N MET A 80 -4.39 13.20 -14.28
CA MET A 80 -3.66 14.40 -13.88
C MET A 80 -4.55 15.39 -13.12
N GLU A 81 -5.81 15.56 -13.53
CA GLU A 81 -6.79 16.37 -12.79
C GLU A 81 -7.00 15.83 -11.37
N PHE A 82 -7.19 14.52 -11.24
CA PHE A 82 -7.34 13.85 -9.95
C PHE A 82 -6.10 14.05 -9.05
N LEU A 83 -4.90 13.82 -9.57
CA LEU A 83 -3.66 13.96 -8.81
C LEU A 83 -3.41 15.42 -8.39
N ASN A 84 -3.65 16.37 -9.29
CA ASN A 84 -3.50 17.80 -8.99
C ASN A 84 -4.55 18.27 -7.94
N ASN A 85 -5.76 17.74 -7.99
CA ASN A 85 -6.76 18.05 -6.97
C ASN A 85 -6.29 17.58 -5.58
N LEU A 86 -5.80 16.36 -5.46
CA LEU A 86 -5.23 15.84 -4.20
C LEU A 86 -3.99 16.64 -3.75
N TRP A 87 -3.14 17.06 -4.69
CA TRP A 87 -1.96 17.86 -4.41
C TRP A 87 -2.29 19.16 -3.65
N ASN A 88 -3.41 19.79 -4.02
CA ASN A 88 -3.87 21.02 -3.38
C ASN A 88 -4.25 20.86 -1.90
N TYR A 89 -4.55 19.64 -1.46
CA TYR A 89 -4.78 19.32 -0.04
C TYR A 89 -3.51 18.82 0.65
N ALA A 90 -2.73 17.98 -0.01
CA ALA A 90 -1.58 17.32 0.58
C ALA A 90 -0.41 18.27 0.84
N LEU A 91 -0.03 19.09 -0.15
CA LEU A 91 1.14 19.98 -0.02
C LEU A 91 1.01 21.03 1.10
N PRO A 92 -0.13 21.73 1.29
CA PRO A 92 -0.29 22.65 2.42
C PRO A 92 -0.15 21.92 3.77
N LYS A 93 -0.70 20.72 3.91
CA LYS A 93 -0.57 19.91 5.12
C LYS A 93 0.89 19.50 5.37
N ALA A 94 1.60 19.04 4.32
CA ALA A 94 3.03 18.70 4.41
C ALA A 94 3.89 19.91 4.82
N LYS A 95 3.60 21.10 4.29
CA LYS A 95 4.26 22.35 4.70
C LYS A 95 4.00 22.69 6.17
N ALA A 96 2.78 22.49 6.65
CA ALA A 96 2.45 22.69 8.06
C ALA A 96 3.18 21.69 8.97
N GLU A 97 3.27 20.42 8.56
CA GLU A 97 4.04 19.38 9.26
C GLU A 97 5.54 19.72 9.28
N ALA A 98 6.13 20.15 8.16
CA ALA A 98 7.53 20.60 8.09
C ALA A 98 7.82 21.76 9.07
N ALA A 99 6.92 22.75 9.13
CA ALA A 99 7.04 23.87 10.04
C ALA A 99 6.95 23.44 11.53
N GLU A 100 6.16 22.42 11.82
CA GLU A 100 6.07 21.85 13.17
C GLU A 100 7.35 21.11 13.57
N LEU A 101 7.92 20.30 12.65
CA LEU A 101 9.21 19.62 12.86
C LEU A 101 10.35 20.62 13.01
N GLN A 102 10.36 21.72 12.21
CA GLN A 102 11.35 22.79 12.35
C GLN A 102 11.28 23.43 13.75
N LYS A 103 10.07 23.76 14.24
CA LYS A 103 9.91 24.29 15.60
C LYS A 103 10.44 23.34 16.67
N LEU A 104 10.26 22.05 16.51
CA LEU A 104 10.82 21.05 17.42
C LEU A 104 12.36 21.05 17.37
N MET A 105 12.92 21.12 16.16
CA MET A 105 14.37 21.21 15.96
C MET A 105 14.96 22.50 16.55
N ASP A 106 14.28 23.63 16.43
CA ASP A 106 14.70 24.93 16.96
C ASP A 106 14.79 24.91 18.48
N LYS A 107 13.93 24.18 19.20
CA LYS A 107 13.99 23.98 20.65
C LYS A 107 15.30 23.32 21.09
N GLU A 108 15.99 22.59 20.22
CA GLU A 108 17.30 21.99 20.52
C GLU A 108 18.46 22.99 20.41
N GLY A 109 18.20 24.22 19.99
CA GLY A 109 19.14 25.32 20.00
C GLY A 109 20.29 25.26 19.00
N LYS A 110 20.19 24.46 17.96
CA LYS A 110 21.27 24.25 16.98
C LYS A 110 21.25 25.26 15.82
N GLY A 111 20.17 26.01 15.64
CA GLY A 111 20.03 26.99 14.55
C GLY A 111 20.12 26.42 13.16
N GLU A 112 19.85 25.13 13.00
CA GLU A 112 19.92 24.40 11.73
C GLU A 112 18.55 24.36 11.05
N LYS A 113 18.54 24.37 9.72
CA LYS A 113 17.32 24.14 8.94
C LYS A 113 16.97 22.64 8.89
N LEU A 114 15.66 22.35 8.95
CA LEU A 114 15.14 21.01 8.70
C LEU A 114 15.48 20.57 7.28
N GLU A 115 16.03 19.39 7.15
CA GLU A 115 16.37 18.77 5.85
C GLU A 115 15.66 17.43 5.70
N ALA A 116 15.62 16.90 4.49
CA ALA A 116 14.93 15.64 4.21
C ALA A 116 15.42 14.43 5.04
N TRP A 117 16.69 14.41 5.45
CA TRP A 117 17.24 13.38 6.32
C TRP A 117 16.87 13.54 7.80
N ASP A 118 16.29 14.68 8.18
CA ASP A 118 15.84 14.97 9.53
C ASP A 118 14.36 14.60 9.74
N TRP A 119 13.57 14.53 8.67
CA TRP A 119 12.12 14.36 8.72
C TRP A 119 11.70 13.22 9.65
N TRP A 120 12.15 11.99 9.37
CA TRP A 120 11.75 10.81 10.16
C TRP A 120 12.22 10.88 11.62
N TYR A 121 13.38 11.44 11.88
CA TYR A 121 13.92 11.59 13.24
C TYR A 121 13.07 12.54 14.09
N TYR A 122 12.71 13.70 13.55
CA TYR A 122 11.87 14.66 14.27
C TYR A 122 10.40 14.25 14.27
N THR A 123 9.93 13.55 13.26
CA THR A 123 8.59 12.93 13.25
C THR A 123 8.45 11.95 14.42
N GLU A 124 9.43 11.10 14.67
CA GLU A 124 9.39 10.16 15.80
C GLU A 124 9.40 10.87 17.15
N LYS A 125 10.23 11.89 17.31
CA LYS A 125 10.22 12.74 18.52
C LYS A 125 8.88 13.42 18.74
N LEU A 126 8.31 14.01 17.70
CA LEU A 126 7.02 14.69 17.76
C LEU A 126 5.88 13.71 18.07
N ARG A 127 5.92 12.51 17.47
CA ARG A 127 4.96 11.44 17.74
C ARG A 127 4.98 11.05 19.22
N LYS A 128 6.17 10.88 19.79
CA LYS A 128 6.33 10.59 21.21
C LYS A 128 5.84 11.73 22.11
N GLU A 129 6.15 12.99 21.76
CA GLU A 129 5.70 14.18 22.52
C GLU A 129 4.17 14.33 22.50
N LYS A 130 3.54 14.11 21.32
CA LYS A 130 2.08 14.32 21.15
C LYS A 130 1.21 13.18 21.66
N TYR A 131 1.65 11.94 21.48
CA TYR A 131 0.78 10.78 21.68
C TYR A 131 1.24 9.88 22.83
N ASP A 132 2.46 10.07 23.34
CA ASP A 132 3.05 9.21 24.38
C ASP A 132 2.89 7.72 24.04
N LEU A 133 3.11 7.39 22.77
CA LEU A 133 3.02 6.03 22.25
C LEU A 133 4.33 5.66 21.57
N GLU A 134 4.96 4.63 22.09
CA GLU A 134 6.12 3.96 21.47
C GLU A 134 5.68 2.65 20.84
N GLU A 135 6.32 2.28 19.75
CA GLU A 135 6.06 1.02 19.04
C GLU A 135 6.19 -0.19 19.97
N ASP A 136 7.16 -0.14 20.88
CA ASP A 136 7.40 -1.22 21.84
C ASP A 136 6.27 -1.40 22.88
N GLN A 137 5.35 -0.43 23.02
CA GLN A 137 4.18 -0.55 23.89
C GLN A 137 3.04 -1.34 23.24
N ILE A 138 2.93 -1.28 21.90
CA ILE A 138 1.83 -1.94 21.16
C ILE A 138 2.24 -3.26 20.51
N LYS A 139 3.49 -3.36 20.07
CA LYS A 139 4.04 -4.56 19.39
C LYS A 139 3.82 -5.88 20.16
N PRO A 140 3.91 -5.93 21.51
CA PRO A 140 3.61 -7.14 22.26
C PRO A 140 2.20 -7.70 22.08
N TYR A 141 1.23 -6.91 21.62
CA TYR A 141 -0.15 -7.31 21.36
C TYR A 141 -0.36 -7.86 19.94
N PHE A 142 0.61 -7.70 19.03
CA PHE A 142 0.48 -8.06 17.63
C PHE A 142 1.31 -9.29 17.25
N LYS A 143 1.09 -10.39 17.99
CA LYS A 143 1.65 -11.67 17.60
C LYS A 143 1.08 -12.09 16.25
N LEU A 144 1.94 -12.48 15.28
CA LEU A 144 1.58 -12.79 13.90
C LEU A 144 0.38 -13.74 13.80
N GLU A 145 0.40 -14.84 14.57
CA GLU A 145 -0.68 -15.82 14.50
C GLU A 145 -2.02 -15.22 14.95
N ASN A 146 -2.00 -14.37 15.99
CA ASN A 146 -3.21 -13.70 16.47
C ASN A 146 -3.76 -12.70 15.45
N VAL A 147 -2.88 -11.95 14.80
CA VAL A 147 -3.25 -10.99 13.73
C VAL A 147 -3.87 -11.74 12.55
N ARG A 148 -3.25 -12.82 12.10
CA ARG A 148 -3.79 -13.67 11.02
C ARG A 148 -5.16 -14.25 11.37
N GLU A 149 -5.30 -14.85 12.56
CA GLU A 149 -6.60 -15.37 13.03
C GLU A 149 -7.64 -14.25 13.16
N GLY A 150 -7.21 -13.03 13.51
CA GLY A 150 -8.05 -11.83 13.49
C GLY A 150 -8.58 -11.50 12.11
N ALA A 151 -7.71 -11.50 11.10
CA ALA A 151 -8.11 -11.30 9.69
C ALA A 151 -9.08 -12.39 9.22
N PHE A 152 -8.81 -13.66 9.56
CA PHE A 152 -9.72 -14.78 9.26
C PHE A 152 -11.08 -14.63 9.94
N ALA A 153 -11.10 -14.18 11.21
CA ALA A 153 -12.35 -13.94 11.95
C ALA A 153 -13.15 -12.78 11.35
N VAL A 154 -12.49 -11.73 10.82
CA VAL A 154 -13.16 -10.65 10.09
C VAL A 154 -13.82 -11.21 8.83
N ALA A 155 -13.10 -11.98 8.03
CA ALA A 155 -13.64 -12.59 6.82
C ALA A 155 -14.80 -13.56 7.12
N ASN A 156 -14.71 -14.31 8.23
CA ASN A 156 -15.81 -15.16 8.68
C ASN A 156 -17.06 -14.33 9.03
N LYS A 157 -16.89 -13.23 9.78
CA LYS A 157 -18.02 -12.36 10.15
C LYS A 157 -18.66 -11.68 8.94
N LEU A 158 -17.86 -11.24 7.97
CA LEU A 158 -18.33 -10.56 6.76
C LEU A 158 -18.96 -11.55 5.76
N TYR A 159 -18.28 -12.65 5.48
CA TYR A 159 -18.60 -13.51 4.33
C TYR A 159 -19.03 -14.93 4.72
N GLY A 160 -18.91 -15.31 6.00
CA GLY A 160 -19.23 -16.65 6.49
C GLY A 160 -18.17 -17.71 6.14
N ILE A 161 -17.05 -17.33 5.53
CA ILE A 161 -16.01 -18.27 5.13
C ILE A 161 -15.19 -18.78 6.33
N THR A 162 -14.64 -19.97 6.20
CA THR A 162 -13.76 -20.58 7.20
C THR A 162 -12.42 -20.95 6.58
N LEU A 163 -11.33 -20.76 7.33
CA LEU A 163 -9.98 -21.16 6.94
C LEU A 163 -9.45 -22.19 7.94
N THR A 164 -9.16 -23.40 7.45
CA THR A 164 -8.71 -24.52 8.29
C THR A 164 -7.30 -24.94 7.86
N LYS A 165 -6.35 -24.95 8.79
CA LYS A 165 -4.96 -25.34 8.50
C LYS A 165 -4.86 -26.78 8.02
N LEU A 166 -4.11 -26.99 6.94
CA LEU A 166 -3.75 -28.29 6.38
C LEU A 166 -2.29 -28.63 6.67
N ASN A 167 -2.05 -29.82 7.23
CA ASN A 167 -0.69 -30.23 7.64
C ASN A 167 -0.02 -31.25 6.69
N ASN A 168 -0.76 -31.77 5.71
CA ASN A 168 -0.35 -32.85 4.81
C ASN A 168 -0.21 -32.41 3.34
N ILE A 169 -0.14 -31.11 3.10
CA ILE A 169 0.10 -30.54 1.77
C ILE A 169 1.59 -30.25 1.61
N PRO A 170 2.23 -30.66 0.50
CA PRO A 170 3.60 -30.32 0.20
C PRO A 170 3.82 -28.81 0.11
N VAL A 171 4.85 -28.30 0.76
CA VAL A 171 5.25 -26.89 0.72
C VAL A 171 6.69 -26.76 0.24
N TYR A 172 7.01 -25.64 -0.41
CA TYR A 172 8.35 -25.38 -0.94
C TYR A 172 9.33 -24.84 0.12
N HIS A 173 8.85 -24.47 1.30
CA HIS A 173 9.66 -24.01 2.43
C HIS A 173 8.95 -24.33 3.75
N PRO A 174 9.67 -24.73 4.83
CA PRO A 174 9.06 -25.12 6.11
C PRO A 174 8.28 -23.97 6.81
N ASP A 175 8.58 -22.71 6.52
CA ASP A 175 7.86 -21.55 7.06
C ASP A 175 6.49 -21.32 6.37
N VAL A 176 6.18 -22.05 5.31
CA VAL A 176 4.91 -21.89 4.58
C VAL A 176 3.80 -22.67 5.27
N GLU A 177 2.69 -22.00 5.53
CA GLU A 177 1.48 -22.64 6.04
C GLU A 177 0.40 -22.67 4.95
N VAL A 178 -0.49 -23.68 5.02
CA VAL A 178 -1.53 -23.90 4.01
C VAL A 178 -2.89 -24.02 4.70
N PHE A 179 -3.90 -23.38 4.13
CA PHE A 179 -5.26 -23.40 4.66
C PHE A 179 -6.27 -23.80 3.58
N GLU A 180 -7.19 -24.69 3.93
CA GLU A 180 -8.41 -24.92 3.15
C GLU A 180 -9.40 -23.79 3.43
N VAL A 181 -9.97 -23.21 2.39
CA VAL A 181 -10.98 -22.16 2.49
C VAL A 181 -12.32 -22.70 2.05
N LYS A 182 -13.31 -22.63 2.93
CA LYS A 182 -14.69 -23.06 2.69
C LYS A 182 -15.69 -21.94 2.80
N ASP A 183 -16.73 -21.98 2.00
CA ASP A 183 -17.89 -21.10 2.12
C ASP A 183 -18.80 -21.50 3.30
N ALA A 184 -19.77 -20.68 3.61
CA ALA A 184 -20.75 -20.90 4.69
C ALA A 184 -21.54 -22.20 4.54
N ASP A 185 -21.77 -22.68 3.30
CA ASP A 185 -22.44 -23.95 2.99
C ASP A 185 -21.50 -25.17 3.05
N GLY A 186 -20.20 -24.97 3.37
CA GLY A 186 -19.19 -26.00 3.46
C GLY A 186 -18.51 -26.33 2.12
N SER A 187 -18.92 -25.71 1.01
CA SER A 187 -18.26 -25.88 -0.29
C SER A 187 -16.85 -25.31 -0.28
N GLN A 188 -15.91 -25.95 -0.98
CA GLN A 188 -14.52 -25.48 -1.06
C GLN A 188 -14.42 -24.27 -1.98
N LEU A 189 -13.88 -23.18 -1.46
CA LEU A 189 -13.57 -21.95 -2.22
C LEU A 189 -12.18 -21.96 -2.82
N GLY A 190 -11.22 -22.59 -2.17
CA GLY A 190 -9.83 -22.65 -2.65
C GLY A 190 -8.86 -23.11 -1.59
N ILE A 191 -7.56 -23.04 -1.93
CA ILE A 191 -6.46 -23.27 -0.99
C ILE A 191 -5.65 -22.00 -0.88
N PHE A 192 -5.31 -21.63 0.34
CA PHE A 192 -4.60 -20.42 0.68
C PHE A 192 -3.24 -20.73 1.31
N TYR A 193 -2.17 -20.29 0.68
CA TYR A 193 -0.80 -20.41 1.15
C TYR A 193 -0.36 -19.09 1.78
N VAL A 194 0.36 -19.16 2.90
CA VAL A 194 0.97 -17.98 3.52
C VAL A 194 2.46 -18.19 3.70
N ASP A 195 3.26 -17.26 3.23
CA ASP A 195 4.71 -17.25 3.26
C ASP A 195 5.19 -15.91 3.82
N TYR A 196 5.23 -15.79 5.15
CA TYR A 196 5.33 -14.50 5.82
C TYR A 196 6.76 -14.07 6.17
N PHE A 197 7.77 -14.94 6.07
CA PHE A 197 9.09 -14.63 6.59
C PHE A 197 10.16 -14.41 5.52
N PRO A 198 11.10 -13.47 5.75
CA PRO A 198 12.24 -13.26 4.87
C PRO A 198 13.21 -14.43 4.90
N ARG A 199 13.87 -14.71 3.77
CA ARG A 199 14.95 -15.68 3.62
C ARG A 199 15.87 -15.33 2.46
N PRO A 200 17.10 -15.90 2.37
CA PRO A 200 17.96 -15.69 1.21
C PRO A 200 17.25 -16.04 -0.10
N GLY A 201 17.31 -15.15 -1.08
CA GLY A 201 16.69 -15.33 -2.40
C GLY A 201 15.21 -14.93 -2.50
N LYS A 202 14.54 -14.62 -1.39
CA LYS A 202 13.18 -14.06 -1.38
C LYS A 202 13.25 -12.53 -1.50
N SER A 203 12.43 -11.95 -2.39
CA SER A 203 12.32 -10.49 -2.51
C SER A 203 11.72 -9.89 -1.23
N GLY A 204 12.12 -8.66 -0.89
CA GLY A 204 11.47 -7.87 0.16
C GLY A 204 10.11 -7.34 -0.28
N GLY A 205 9.33 -6.85 0.69
CA GLY A 205 7.97 -6.38 0.50
C GLY A 205 6.92 -7.46 0.74
N ALA A 206 5.70 -7.19 0.28
CA ALA A 206 4.59 -8.12 0.37
C ALA A 206 3.82 -8.14 -0.96
N TRP A 207 3.16 -9.24 -1.26
CA TRP A 207 2.32 -9.40 -2.45
C TRP A 207 1.41 -10.62 -2.34
N MET A 208 0.32 -10.59 -3.10
CA MET A 208 -0.52 -11.74 -3.40
C MET A 208 -0.17 -12.31 -4.77
N SER A 209 -0.26 -13.62 -4.93
CA SER A 209 -0.17 -14.32 -6.21
C SER A 209 -1.09 -15.53 -6.26
N ASN A 210 -1.32 -16.04 -7.47
CA ASN A 210 -2.01 -17.30 -7.70
C ASN A 210 -1.04 -18.36 -8.22
N TYR A 211 -1.00 -19.54 -7.61
CA TYR A 211 -0.40 -20.72 -8.24
C TYR A 211 -1.35 -21.34 -9.27
N ARG A 212 -2.63 -21.15 -9.06
CA ARG A 212 -3.71 -21.48 -10.00
C ARG A 212 -4.86 -20.53 -9.80
N GLU A 213 -5.31 -19.93 -10.86
CA GLU A 213 -6.47 -19.04 -10.85
C GLU A 213 -7.79 -19.84 -10.95
N GLN A 214 -8.88 -19.24 -10.52
CA GLN A 214 -10.23 -19.73 -10.69
C GLN A 214 -10.60 -19.83 -12.18
N LYS A 215 -11.16 -20.95 -12.59
CA LYS A 215 -11.72 -21.14 -13.94
C LYS A 215 -12.89 -22.13 -13.91
N GLY A 216 -14.10 -21.66 -14.12
CA GLY A 216 -15.28 -22.52 -14.01
C GLY A 216 -15.34 -23.22 -12.65
N ASP A 217 -15.37 -24.57 -12.66
CA ASP A 217 -15.39 -25.38 -11.43
C ASP A 217 -14.00 -25.60 -10.79
N ILE A 218 -12.93 -25.15 -11.46
CA ILE A 218 -11.56 -25.30 -10.92
C ILE A 218 -11.30 -24.17 -9.93
N ARG A 219 -11.20 -24.53 -8.64
CA ARG A 219 -10.98 -23.59 -7.56
C ARG A 219 -9.52 -23.11 -7.48
N PRO A 220 -9.29 -21.86 -7.01
CA PRO A 220 -7.97 -21.23 -7.03
C PRO A 220 -7.01 -21.80 -5.98
N LEU A 221 -5.70 -21.65 -6.24
CA LEU A 221 -4.63 -21.79 -5.27
C LEU A 221 -3.97 -20.41 -5.12
N VAL A 222 -4.23 -19.75 -4.02
CA VAL A 222 -3.82 -18.37 -3.74
C VAL A 222 -2.69 -18.35 -2.73
N CYS A 223 -1.75 -17.41 -2.84
CA CYS A 223 -0.75 -17.19 -1.80
C CYS A 223 -0.61 -15.72 -1.44
N ASN A 224 -0.37 -15.46 -0.15
CA ASN A 224 0.19 -14.21 0.34
C ASN A 224 1.65 -14.42 0.72
N VAL A 225 2.50 -13.53 0.27
CA VAL A 225 3.93 -13.52 0.55
C VAL A 225 4.27 -12.20 1.25
N ALA A 226 5.05 -12.26 2.33
CA ALA A 226 5.49 -11.07 3.06
C ALA A 226 6.91 -11.25 3.60
N SER A 227 7.45 -10.23 4.22
CA SER A 227 8.79 -10.23 4.83
C SER A 227 8.71 -9.70 6.26
N PHE A 228 7.79 -10.27 7.06
CA PHE A 228 7.56 -9.87 8.44
C PHE A 228 8.70 -10.26 9.38
N THR A 229 8.78 -9.58 10.51
CA THR A 229 9.78 -9.85 11.56
C THR A 229 9.73 -11.31 12.01
N LYS A 230 10.85 -12.02 11.87
CA LYS A 230 10.97 -13.42 12.33
C LYS A 230 10.95 -13.54 13.86
N PRO A 231 10.51 -14.70 14.39
CA PRO A 231 10.75 -15.04 15.79
C PRO A 231 12.26 -15.00 16.13
N VAL A 232 12.60 -14.57 17.35
CA VAL A 232 13.98 -14.52 17.84
C VAL A 232 14.06 -15.15 19.23
N GLY A 233 14.75 -16.26 19.37
CA GLY A 233 14.79 -17.03 20.62
C GLY A 233 13.37 -17.44 21.03
N ASP A 234 12.97 -17.14 22.26
CA ASP A 234 11.64 -17.42 22.80
C ASP A 234 10.58 -16.36 22.45
N THR A 235 10.98 -15.27 21.78
CA THR A 235 10.06 -14.21 21.37
C THR A 235 9.41 -14.58 20.03
N PRO A 236 8.07 -14.69 19.95
CA PRO A 236 7.39 -14.98 18.70
C PRO A 236 7.52 -13.82 17.70
N SER A 237 7.03 -14.03 16.49
CA SER A 237 6.90 -12.93 15.53
C SER A 237 5.91 -11.89 16.07
N LEU A 238 6.42 -10.71 16.41
CA LEU A 238 5.64 -9.56 16.85
C LEU A 238 5.66 -8.49 15.77
N LEU A 239 4.49 -8.16 15.25
CA LEU A 239 4.32 -7.25 14.11
C LEU A 239 4.32 -5.78 14.56
N THR A 240 4.81 -4.89 13.70
CA THR A 240 4.53 -3.46 13.76
C THR A 240 3.10 -3.19 13.30
N MET A 241 2.57 -2.00 13.53
CA MET A 241 1.24 -1.64 13.01
C MET A 241 1.21 -1.67 11.47
N ASP A 242 2.27 -1.20 10.82
CA ASP A 242 2.41 -1.25 9.35
C ASP A 242 2.40 -2.71 8.83
N GLU A 243 3.07 -3.65 9.55
CA GLU A 243 3.04 -5.07 9.19
C GLU A 243 1.65 -5.70 9.41
N VAL A 244 0.91 -5.24 10.42
CA VAL A 244 -0.49 -5.64 10.65
C VAL A 244 -1.38 -5.19 9.50
N GLU A 245 -1.30 -3.91 9.12
CA GLU A 245 -2.05 -3.35 7.98
C GLU A 245 -1.68 -4.07 6.69
N THR A 246 -0.39 -4.34 6.46
CA THR A 246 0.09 -5.11 5.30
C THR A 246 -0.51 -6.52 5.26
N LEU A 247 -0.62 -7.22 6.39
CA LEU A 247 -1.24 -8.55 6.44
C LEU A 247 -2.72 -8.49 6.02
N PHE A 248 -3.46 -7.51 6.51
CA PHE A 248 -4.85 -7.29 6.11
C PHE A 248 -4.97 -6.91 4.63
N HIS A 249 -4.08 -6.06 4.12
CA HIS A 249 -3.99 -5.69 2.71
C HIS A 249 -3.83 -6.91 1.81
N GLU A 250 -2.77 -7.69 2.02
CA GLU A 250 -2.49 -8.88 1.20
C GLU A 250 -3.60 -9.93 1.31
N PHE A 251 -4.21 -10.05 2.50
CA PHE A 251 -5.36 -10.93 2.67
C PHE A 251 -6.59 -10.42 1.92
N GLY A 252 -6.79 -9.10 1.77
CA GLY A 252 -7.82 -8.52 0.93
C GLY A 252 -7.68 -8.91 -0.55
N HIS A 253 -6.47 -8.86 -1.10
CA HIS A 253 -6.17 -9.44 -2.42
C HIS A 253 -6.41 -10.96 -2.44
N GLY A 254 -6.01 -11.66 -1.36
CA GLY A 254 -6.27 -13.10 -1.21
C GLY A 254 -7.76 -13.42 -1.27
N LEU A 255 -8.61 -12.64 -0.60
CA LEU A 255 -10.07 -12.77 -0.66
C LEU A 255 -10.61 -12.56 -2.07
N HIS A 256 -10.09 -11.57 -2.81
CA HIS A 256 -10.47 -11.34 -4.20
C HIS A 256 -10.16 -12.55 -5.08
N GLY A 257 -8.97 -13.17 -4.89
CA GLY A 257 -8.61 -14.40 -5.61
C GLY A 257 -9.42 -15.63 -5.20
N LEU A 258 -9.76 -15.77 -3.91
CA LEU A 258 -10.46 -16.94 -3.36
C LEU A 258 -11.98 -16.92 -3.63
N LEU A 259 -12.60 -15.73 -3.56
CA LEU A 259 -14.05 -15.57 -3.66
C LEU A 259 -14.54 -15.43 -5.10
N THR A 260 -13.65 -15.17 -6.06
CA THR A 260 -14.04 -14.99 -7.46
C THR A 260 -14.83 -16.19 -8.02
N LYS A 261 -15.83 -15.90 -8.87
CA LYS A 261 -16.70 -16.88 -9.53
C LYS A 261 -16.61 -16.80 -11.06
N CYS A 262 -15.53 -16.22 -11.58
CA CYS A 262 -15.33 -16.05 -13.00
C CYS A 262 -15.11 -17.39 -13.72
N ASN A 263 -15.65 -17.50 -14.95
CA ASN A 263 -15.50 -18.69 -15.79
C ASN A 263 -14.19 -18.68 -16.59
N TYR A 264 -13.58 -17.52 -16.79
CA TYR A 264 -12.39 -17.33 -17.63
C TYR A 264 -11.23 -16.76 -16.81
N LEU A 265 -10.02 -17.28 -17.05
CA LEU A 265 -8.80 -16.89 -16.34
C LEU A 265 -8.48 -15.39 -16.48
N GLY A 266 -8.62 -14.86 -17.70
CA GLY A 266 -8.23 -13.49 -18.01
C GLY A 266 -9.03 -12.40 -17.29
N VAL A 267 -10.14 -12.76 -16.64
CA VAL A 267 -11.00 -11.84 -15.88
C VAL A 267 -11.22 -12.32 -14.45
N SER A 268 -10.42 -13.27 -13.98
CA SER A 268 -10.63 -13.93 -12.69
C SER A 268 -9.85 -13.26 -11.56
N GLY A 269 -10.47 -13.11 -10.40
CA GLY A 269 -9.83 -12.60 -9.18
C GLY A 269 -9.20 -11.24 -9.40
N THR A 270 -7.89 -11.15 -9.17
CA THR A 270 -7.12 -9.91 -9.30
C THR A 270 -6.76 -9.53 -10.74
N ASN A 271 -7.21 -10.29 -11.76
CA ASN A 271 -7.11 -9.91 -13.17
C ASN A 271 -8.17 -8.88 -13.55
N VAL A 272 -8.14 -7.74 -12.91
CA VAL A 272 -9.00 -6.57 -13.09
C VAL A 272 -8.17 -5.38 -13.57
N VAL A 273 -8.84 -4.30 -13.98
CA VAL A 273 -8.14 -3.06 -14.34
C VAL A 273 -7.33 -2.51 -13.18
N ARG A 274 -6.20 -1.88 -13.50
CA ARG A 274 -5.15 -1.51 -12.53
C ARG A 274 -5.67 -0.61 -11.41
N ASP A 275 -6.50 0.36 -11.70
CA ASP A 275 -7.04 1.32 -10.74
C ASP A 275 -8.26 0.81 -9.94
N PHE A 276 -8.62 -0.48 -10.12
CA PHE A 276 -9.62 -1.17 -9.31
C PHE A 276 -9.01 -2.26 -8.41
N VAL A 277 -7.85 -2.80 -8.79
CA VAL A 277 -7.24 -3.98 -8.14
C VAL A 277 -6.95 -3.79 -6.65
N GLU A 278 -6.63 -2.56 -6.23
CA GLU A 278 -6.30 -2.23 -4.84
C GLU A 278 -7.54 -1.97 -3.96
N LEU A 279 -8.76 -1.88 -4.51
CA LEU A 279 -9.96 -1.69 -3.70
C LEU A 279 -10.18 -2.81 -2.67
N PRO A 280 -10.12 -4.12 -3.02
CA PRO A 280 -10.30 -5.19 -2.05
C PRO A 280 -9.23 -5.27 -0.97
N SER A 281 -7.99 -4.90 -1.30
CA SER A 281 -6.88 -4.89 -0.36
C SER A 281 -6.95 -3.72 0.61
N GLN A 282 -7.10 -2.50 0.09
CA GLN A 282 -7.12 -1.27 0.88
C GLN A 282 -8.35 -1.16 1.77
N ILE A 283 -9.54 -1.58 1.31
CA ILE A 283 -10.71 -1.59 2.18
C ILE A 283 -10.52 -2.54 3.37
N ASN A 284 -9.81 -3.65 3.17
CA ASN A 284 -9.58 -4.64 4.23
C ASN A 284 -8.67 -4.09 5.35
N GLU A 285 -7.77 -3.16 5.06
CA GLU A 285 -6.92 -2.46 6.04
C GLU A 285 -7.75 -1.71 7.10
N HIS A 286 -8.91 -1.18 6.74
CA HIS A 286 -9.74 -0.43 7.68
C HIS A 286 -10.14 -1.26 8.90
N TRP A 287 -10.42 -2.57 8.72
CA TRP A 287 -10.75 -3.46 9.84
C TRP A 287 -9.57 -3.69 10.77
N ALA A 288 -8.32 -3.62 10.31
CA ALA A 288 -7.15 -3.86 11.15
C ALA A 288 -7.11 -2.94 12.38
N THR A 289 -7.53 -1.67 12.21
CA THR A 289 -7.48 -0.64 13.25
C THR A 289 -8.83 -0.34 13.91
N GLU A 290 -9.91 -1.01 13.50
CA GLU A 290 -11.21 -0.86 14.15
C GLU A 290 -11.18 -1.36 15.61
N PRO A 291 -11.64 -0.56 16.60
CA PRO A 291 -11.56 -0.93 18.03
C PRO A 291 -12.15 -2.30 18.36
N LYS A 292 -13.29 -2.64 17.73
CA LYS A 292 -13.94 -3.95 17.92
C LYS A 292 -13.08 -5.09 17.38
N VAL A 293 -12.35 -4.86 16.29
CA VAL A 293 -11.48 -5.85 15.66
C VAL A 293 -10.16 -5.97 16.42
N LEU A 294 -9.54 -4.85 16.82
CA LEU A 294 -8.36 -4.87 17.68
C LEU A 294 -8.60 -5.71 18.94
N LYS A 295 -9.75 -5.55 19.61
CA LYS A 295 -10.11 -6.38 20.78
C LYS A 295 -10.29 -7.87 20.48
N MET A 296 -10.53 -8.26 19.23
CA MET A 296 -10.63 -9.66 18.84
C MET A 296 -9.27 -10.34 18.79
N TYR A 297 -8.25 -9.68 18.22
CA TYR A 297 -6.97 -10.31 17.93
C TYR A 297 -5.77 -9.77 18.72
N ALA A 298 -5.79 -8.50 19.11
CA ALA A 298 -4.65 -7.87 19.78
C ALA A 298 -4.57 -8.32 21.25
N ARG A 299 -3.77 -9.35 21.50
CA ARG A 299 -3.53 -9.95 22.81
C ARG A 299 -2.05 -9.99 23.13
N HIS A 300 -1.67 -9.56 24.32
CA HIS A 300 -0.30 -9.59 24.78
C HIS A 300 0.26 -11.01 24.74
N TYR A 301 1.38 -11.20 24.05
CA TYR A 301 1.91 -12.53 23.71
C TYR A 301 2.32 -13.39 24.92
N GLN A 302 2.65 -12.76 26.06
CA GLN A 302 3.00 -13.46 27.31
C GLN A 302 1.80 -13.63 28.25
N THR A 303 0.99 -12.58 28.46
CA THR A 303 -0.09 -12.60 29.45
C THR A 303 -1.44 -13.03 28.88
N GLY A 304 -1.63 -12.93 27.56
CA GLY A 304 -2.91 -13.17 26.89
C GLY A 304 -3.95 -12.06 27.06
N GLU A 305 -3.61 -10.99 27.79
CA GLU A 305 -4.48 -9.85 28.02
C GLU A 305 -4.80 -9.13 26.73
N VAL A 306 -6.07 -8.71 26.58
CA VAL A 306 -6.53 -7.91 25.45
C VAL A 306 -5.90 -6.52 25.53
N ILE A 307 -5.55 -5.94 24.38
CA ILE A 307 -5.04 -4.57 24.28
C ILE A 307 -5.96 -3.60 25.03
N PRO A 308 -5.44 -2.75 25.94
CA PRO A 308 -6.27 -1.82 26.70
C PRO A 308 -6.81 -0.69 25.84
N ASP A 309 -8.00 -0.18 26.20
CA ASP A 309 -8.68 0.91 25.49
C ASP A 309 -7.80 2.16 25.36
N SER A 310 -6.98 2.44 26.37
CA SER A 310 -6.04 3.57 26.33
C SER A 310 -4.98 3.47 25.21
N LEU A 311 -4.52 2.27 24.88
CA LEU A 311 -3.61 2.07 23.74
C LEU A 311 -4.37 2.16 22.41
N ILE A 312 -5.59 1.62 22.34
CA ILE A 312 -6.46 1.74 21.15
C ILE A 312 -6.71 3.23 20.83
N GLU A 313 -7.05 4.03 21.85
CA GLU A 313 -7.25 5.48 21.66
C GLU A 313 -5.99 6.19 21.14
N LYS A 314 -4.81 5.82 21.64
CA LYS A 314 -3.54 6.37 21.17
C LYS A 314 -3.28 5.97 19.70
N ILE A 315 -3.52 4.72 19.32
CA ILE A 315 -3.41 4.24 17.92
C ILE A 315 -4.33 5.07 17.00
N LEU A 316 -5.60 5.24 17.37
CA LEU A 316 -6.56 5.99 16.56
C LEU A 316 -6.19 7.48 16.43
N LYS A 317 -5.70 8.11 17.49
CA LYS A 317 -5.25 9.51 17.46
C LYS A 317 -4.06 9.74 16.53
N GLN A 318 -3.24 8.72 16.29
CA GLN A 318 -2.10 8.82 15.37
C GLN A 318 -2.47 8.68 13.90
N LYS A 319 -3.68 8.21 13.57
CA LYS A 319 -4.08 7.87 12.20
C LYS A 319 -3.91 9.03 11.19
N THR A 320 -4.09 10.26 11.64
CA THR A 320 -3.91 11.46 10.81
C THR A 320 -2.54 12.12 10.91
N PHE A 321 -1.64 11.53 11.70
CA PHE A 321 -0.29 12.05 11.92
C PHE A 321 0.61 11.79 10.71
N ASN A 322 1.40 12.79 10.32
CA ASN A 322 2.33 12.74 9.19
C ASN A 322 1.67 12.41 7.82
N GLN A 323 0.36 12.56 7.71
CA GLN A 323 -0.37 12.24 6.47
C GLN A 323 -0.10 13.26 5.34
N GLY A 324 0.28 14.49 5.67
CA GLY A 324 0.76 15.46 4.69
C GLY A 324 2.00 14.99 3.96
N PHE A 325 3.02 14.56 4.71
CA PHE A 325 4.24 13.96 4.15
C PHE A 325 3.94 12.72 3.31
N MET A 326 3.27 11.73 3.92
CA MET A 326 3.04 10.44 3.28
C MET A 326 2.23 10.56 1.98
N THR A 327 1.24 11.44 1.97
CA THR A 327 0.44 11.66 0.75
C THR A 327 1.21 12.47 -0.29
N THR A 328 2.00 13.46 0.12
CA THR A 328 2.81 14.28 -0.80
C THR A 328 3.91 13.46 -1.48
N GLU A 329 4.64 12.60 -0.75
CA GLU A 329 5.67 11.75 -1.37
C GLU A 329 5.08 10.74 -2.37
N LEU A 330 3.89 10.20 -2.06
CA LEU A 330 3.17 9.26 -2.93
C LEU A 330 2.64 9.97 -4.18
N LEU A 331 2.02 11.14 -4.02
CA LEU A 331 1.55 11.98 -5.13
C LEU A 331 2.69 12.42 -6.04
N ALA A 332 3.82 12.85 -5.46
CA ALA A 332 5.00 13.23 -6.23
C ALA A 332 5.49 12.08 -7.13
N ALA A 333 5.51 10.86 -6.62
CA ALA A 333 5.85 9.68 -7.40
C ALA A 333 4.79 9.37 -8.49
N ALA A 334 3.50 9.48 -8.19
CA ALA A 334 2.43 9.24 -9.16
C ALA A 334 2.42 10.28 -10.29
N ILE A 335 2.65 11.56 -9.96
CA ILE A 335 2.76 12.63 -10.96
C ILE A 335 4.02 12.45 -11.80
N LEU A 336 5.14 12.04 -11.19
CA LEU A 336 6.37 11.73 -11.92
C LEU A 336 6.17 10.57 -12.90
N ASP A 337 5.50 9.49 -12.50
CA ASP A 337 5.15 8.39 -13.39
C ASP A 337 4.31 8.87 -14.57
N MET A 338 3.25 9.63 -14.31
CA MET A 338 2.41 10.20 -15.37
C MET A 338 3.18 11.14 -16.29
N ASN A 339 4.02 12.04 -15.75
CA ASN A 339 4.80 12.97 -16.54
C ASN A 339 5.77 12.24 -17.49
N LEU A 340 6.47 11.20 -17.01
CA LEU A 340 7.36 10.39 -17.84
C LEU A 340 6.62 9.68 -18.98
N HIS A 341 5.40 9.22 -18.75
CA HIS A 341 4.61 8.45 -19.71
C HIS A 341 3.64 9.29 -20.55
N ASN A 342 3.47 10.57 -20.20
CA ASN A 342 2.79 11.57 -21.05
C ASN A 342 3.69 12.21 -22.10
N LEU A 343 5.00 11.93 -22.07
CA LEU A 343 5.94 12.47 -23.04
C LEU A 343 5.55 12.07 -24.47
N THR A 344 5.52 13.07 -25.35
CA THR A 344 5.34 12.91 -26.79
C THR A 344 6.64 13.02 -27.57
N ASP A 345 7.75 13.37 -26.94
CA ASP A 345 9.12 13.33 -27.47
C ASP A 345 10.07 12.97 -26.32
N THR A 346 10.94 12.02 -26.58
CA THR A 346 11.95 11.53 -25.61
C THR A 346 13.37 11.74 -26.09
N LYS A 347 13.57 12.43 -27.23
CA LYS A 347 14.87 12.65 -27.82
C LYS A 347 15.77 13.47 -26.90
N GLY A 348 16.89 12.86 -26.47
CA GLY A 348 17.90 13.56 -25.65
C GLY A 348 17.44 13.86 -24.22
N ILE A 349 16.40 13.20 -23.72
CA ILE A 349 15.92 13.41 -22.35
C ILE A 349 16.99 13.00 -21.31
N ASP A 350 17.26 13.90 -20.38
CA ASP A 350 17.93 13.59 -19.11
C ASP A 350 16.84 13.33 -18.05
N VAL A 351 16.62 12.09 -17.70
CA VAL A 351 15.54 11.69 -16.81
C VAL A 351 15.68 12.23 -15.38
N VAL A 352 16.90 12.55 -14.94
CA VAL A 352 17.14 13.12 -13.60
C VAL A 352 16.87 14.63 -13.61
N ALA A 353 17.30 15.33 -14.65
CA ALA A 353 16.98 16.75 -14.83
C ALA A 353 15.48 16.95 -15.03
N TYR A 354 14.83 16.11 -15.81
CA TYR A 354 13.38 16.11 -16.02
C TYR A 354 12.59 15.89 -14.71
N GLU A 355 12.99 14.91 -13.90
CA GLU A 355 12.40 14.70 -12.57
C GLU A 355 12.50 15.96 -11.72
N LYS A 356 13.70 16.55 -11.66
CA LYS A 356 13.92 17.77 -10.86
C LYS A 356 13.01 18.91 -11.32
N GLU A 357 12.96 19.17 -12.62
CA GLU A 357 12.10 20.21 -13.19
C GLU A 357 10.62 19.97 -12.88
N ALA A 358 10.14 18.73 -13.03
CA ALA A 358 8.77 18.37 -12.73
C ALA A 358 8.42 18.61 -11.25
N MET A 359 9.32 18.27 -10.32
CA MET A 359 9.10 18.48 -8.89
C MET A 359 9.18 19.95 -8.51
N ASP A 360 10.07 20.73 -9.12
CA ASP A 360 10.17 22.18 -8.94
C ASP A 360 8.87 22.90 -9.41
N GLN A 361 8.33 22.50 -10.56
CA GLN A 361 7.05 23.03 -11.08
C GLN A 361 5.86 22.73 -10.18
N LEU A 362 5.86 21.58 -9.50
CA LEU A 362 4.84 21.24 -8.50
C LEU A 362 4.98 22.04 -7.19
N GLY A 363 6.11 22.73 -6.98
CA GLY A 363 6.45 23.40 -5.73
C GLY A 363 6.67 22.43 -4.58
N LEU A 364 7.14 21.22 -4.88
CA LEU A 364 7.53 20.24 -3.85
C LEU A 364 8.60 20.83 -2.95
N ILE A 365 8.40 20.74 -1.64
CA ILE A 365 9.34 21.27 -0.67
C ILE A 365 10.61 20.40 -0.58
N PRO A 366 11.79 20.99 -0.33
CA PRO A 366 13.07 20.26 -0.38
C PRO A 366 13.20 19.19 0.70
N GLU A 367 12.41 19.26 1.76
CA GLU A 367 12.36 18.28 2.84
C GLU A 367 11.68 16.96 2.42
N ILE A 368 10.99 16.93 1.26
CA ILE A 368 10.28 15.76 0.74
C ILE A 368 10.83 15.40 -0.64
N ALA A 369 11.22 14.16 -0.83
CA ALA A 369 11.49 13.58 -2.15
C ALA A 369 10.30 12.72 -2.59
N PRO A 370 10.09 12.50 -3.90
CA PRO A 370 9.15 11.48 -4.35
C PRO A 370 9.44 10.12 -3.69
N ARG A 371 8.40 9.38 -3.33
CA ARG A 371 8.51 8.05 -2.70
C ARG A 371 9.45 7.12 -3.47
N TYR A 372 9.40 7.21 -4.78
CA TYR A 372 10.34 6.59 -5.71
C TYR A 372 10.85 7.65 -6.69
N ARG A 373 12.16 7.73 -6.85
CA ARG A 373 12.78 8.55 -7.88
C ARG A 373 12.97 7.73 -9.14
N THR A 374 13.05 8.37 -10.26
CA THR A 374 13.12 7.77 -11.60
C THR A 374 14.11 6.61 -11.69
N THR A 375 15.30 6.71 -11.09
CA THR A 375 16.37 5.74 -11.22
C THR A 375 16.20 4.44 -10.39
N TYR A 376 15.20 4.38 -9.50
CA TYR A 376 14.89 3.18 -8.71
C TYR A 376 13.39 2.91 -8.55
N PHE A 377 12.59 3.40 -9.48
CA PHE A 377 11.13 3.26 -9.48
C PHE A 377 10.70 1.91 -10.08
N ASN A 378 10.92 0.82 -9.34
CA ASN A 378 10.64 -0.53 -9.81
C ASN A 378 9.19 -0.77 -10.26
N HIS A 379 8.21 -0.12 -9.63
CA HIS A 379 6.79 -0.24 -9.99
C HIS A 379 6.54 0.07 -11.46
N ILE A 380 7.15 1.17 -11.97
CA ILE A 380 6.96 1.58 -13.37
C ILE A 380 7.81 0.78 -14.35
N ILE A 381 8.74 -0.03 -13.89
CA ILE A 381 9.46 -1.00 -14.74
C ILE A 381 8.59 -2.23 -14.98
N GLY A 382 7.80 -2.61 -13.99
CA GLY A 382 6.82 -3.70 -14.02
C GLY A 382 5.45 -3.25 -14.53
N GLY A 383 4.39 -3.72 -13.89
CA GLY A 383 3.00 -3.54 -14.30
C GLY A 383 2.36 -2.19 -13.96
N TYR A 384 3.05 -1.27 -13.26
CA TYR A 384 2.49 0.01 -12.80
C TYR A 384 2.96 1.23 -13.62
N ALA A 385 3.50 1.04 -14.83
CA ALA A 385 3.85 2.15 -15.73
C ALA A 385 2.59 2.93 -16.15
N ALA A 386 2.61 4.26 -15.98
CA ALA A 386 1.42 5.12 -16.09
C ALA A 386 0.24 4.63 -15.24
N GLY A 387 0.54 3.95 -14.14
CA GLY A 387 -0.44 3.26 -13.29
C GLY A 387 -0.17 3.41 -11.80
N TYR A 388 0.86 4.13 -11.37
CA TYR A 388 1.16 4.31 -9.95
C TYR A 388 0.11 5.15 -9.21
N TYR A 389 -0.64 5.97 -9.93
CA TYR A 389 -1.80 6.71 -9.40
C TYR A 389 -2.88 5.78 -8.81
N SER A 390 -2.91 4.52 -9.24
CA SER A 390 -3.94 3.54 -8.87
C SER A 390 -4.07 3.33 -7.36
N TYR A 391 -2.96 3.43 -6.61
CA TYR A 391 -3.00 3.37 -5.14
C TYR A 391 -3.82 4.51 -4.53
N LEU A 392 -3.71 5.72 -5.07
CA LEU A 392 -4.50 6.88 -4.61
C LEU A 392 -5.93 6.83 -5.13
N TRP A 393 -6.12 6.37 -6.37
CA TRP A 393 -7.44 6.19 -6.96
C TRP A 393 -8.24 5.17 -6.17
N ALA A 394 -7.68 4.00 -5.94
CA ALA A 394 -8.30 2.96 -5.12
C ALA A 394 -8.52 3.40 -3.68
N ASN A 395 -7.65 4.28 -3.13
CA ASN A 395 -7.84 4.82 -1.78
C ASN A 395 -9.04 5.76 -1.67
N VAL A 396 -9.48 6.38 -2.76
CA VAL A 396 -10.79 7.06 -2.81
C VAL A 396 -11.91 6.02 -2.78
N LEU A 397 -11.80 4.96 -3.59
CA LEU A 397 -12.79 3.88 -3.64
C LEU A 397 -12.95 3.20 -2.29
N ASP A 398 -11.84 2.81 -1.64
CA ASP A 398 -11.87 2.05 -0.38
C ASP A 398 -12.48 2.87 0.77
N ASN A 399 -12.09 4.15 0.90
CA ASN A 399 -12.58 5.01 1.96
C ASN A 399 -14.09 5.28 1.81
N ASP A 400 -14.56 5.54 0.59
CA ASP A 400 -15.99 5.73 0.35
C ASP A 400 -16.78 4.41 0.48
N ALA A 401 -16.19 3.29 0.05
CA ALA A 401 -16.77 1.95 0.24
C ALA A 401 -16.89 1.59 1.72
N PHE A 402 -15.88 1.93 2.54
CA PHE A 402 -15.91 1.66 3.97
C PHE A 402 -16.95 2.52 4.72
N GLU A 403 -17.30 3.71 4.21
CA GLU A 403 -18.42 4.50 4.77
C GLU A 403 -19.73 3.70 4.76
N ALA A 404 -20.01 2.89 3.71
CA ALA A 404 -21.19 2.02 3.71
C ALA A 404 -21.23 1.07 4.92
N PHE A 405 -20.07 0.51 5.32
CA PHE A 405 -19.97 -0.32 6.51
C PHE A 405 -20.07 0.49 7.81
N LYS A 406 -19.62 1.74 7.86
CA LYS A 406 -19.82 2.60 9.02
C LYS A 406 -21.30 3.00 9.18
N GLU A 407 -22.00 3.28 8.08
CA GLU A 407 -23.42 3.64 8.05
C GLU A 407 -24.33 2.52 8.58
N HIS A 408 -24.04 1.26 8.23
CA HIS A 408 -24.88 0.11 8.55
C HIS A 408 -24.33 -0.79 9.67
N GLY A 409 -23.05 -0.66 9.96
CA GLY A 409 -22.29 -1.48 10.92
C GLY A 409 -21.14 -2.24 10.26
N ILE A 410 -19.96 -2.20 10.87
CA ILE A 410 -18.72 -2.75 10.30
C ILE A 410 -18.77 -4.26 10.00
N PHE A 411 -19.78 -4.96 10.45
CA PHE A 411 -20.07 -6.37 10.20
C PHE A 411 -21.50 -6.59 9.69
N ASP A 412 -22.14 -5.55 9.11
CA ASP A 412 -23.45 -5.71 8.51
C ASP A 412 -23.41 -6.71 7.35
N LYS A 413 -24.25 -7.75 7.48
CA LYS A 413 -24.24 -8.87 6.54
C LYS A 413 -24.73 -8.48 5.15
N ALA A 414 -25.71 -7.59 5.07
CA ALA A 414 -26.27 -7.15 3.79
C ALA A 414 -25.24 -6.34 3.00
N THR A 415 -24.53 -5.42 3.66
CA THR A 415 -23.44 -4.63 3.06
C THR A 415 -22.29 -5.54 2.63
N ALA A 416 -21.89 -6.51 3.47
CA ALA A 416 -20.85 -7.48 3.14
C ALA A 416 -21.23 -8.36 1.93
N ASP A 417 -22.48 -8.81 1.85
CA ASP A 417 -22.99 -9.60 0.74
C ASP A 417 -23.07 -8.80 -0.58
N LEU A 418 -23.37 -7.49 -0.50
CA LEU A 418 -23.31 -6.60 -1.66
C LEU A 418 -21.86 -6.42 -2.15
N PHE A 419 -20.92 -6.18 -1.23
CA PHE A 419 -19.50 -6.05 -1.59
C PHE A 419 -18.94 -7.36 -2.17
N ARG A 420 -19.24 -8.49 -1.53
CA ARG A 420 -18.83 -9.80 -2.02
C ARG A 420 -19.33 -10.06 -3.46
N ARG A 421 -20.64 -9.88 -3.70
CA ARG A 421 -21.26 -10.20 -4.99
C ARG A 421 -20.90 -9.25 -6.12
N ASN A 422 -20.69 -7.97 -5.82
CA ASN A 422 -20.43 -6.96 -6.85
C ASN A 422 -18.95 -6.65 -7.04
N VAL A 423 -18.09 -6.90 -6.04
CA VAL A 423 -16.66 -6.63 -6.13
C VAL A 423 -15.84 -7.91 -6.14
N LEU A 424 -15.92 -8.73 -5.07
CA LEU A 424 -14.98 -9.85 -4.89
C LEU A 424 -15.26 -11.05 -5.82
N GLU A 425 -16.52 -11.31 -6.17
CA GLU A 425 -16.90 -12.46 -6.99
C GLU A 425 -16.79 -12.20 -8.50
N LYS A 426 -16.72 -10.92 -8.92
CA LYS A 426 -16.91 -10.52 -10.32
C LYS A 426 -15.63 -10.45 -11.15
N GLY A 427 -14.47 -10.23 -10.52
CA GLY A 427 -13.24 -9.95 -11.28
C GLY A 427 -13.46 -8.84 -12.31
N ASP A 428 -13.01 -9.01 -13.53
CA ASP A 428 -13.18 -8.07 -14.66
C ASP A 428 -14.31 -8.47 -15.63
N SER A 429 -15.34 -9.16 -15.13
CA SER A 429 -16.48 -9.63 -15.96
C SER A 429 -17.46 -8.52 -16.34
N GLU A 430 -17.42 -7.40 -15.69
CA GLU A 430 -18.25 -6.20 -15.91
C GLU A 430 -17.40 -4.94 -15.71
N ASP A 431 -17.87 -3.80 -16.24
CA ASP A 431 -17.22 -2.50 -16.03
C ASP A 431 -17.06 -2.20 -14.54
N PRO A 432 -15.84 -1.86 -14.05
CA PRO A 432 -15.56 -1.71 -12.62
C PRO A 432 -16.30 -0.54 -11.96
N MET A 433 -16.62 0.53 -12.69
CA MET A 433 -17.44 1.61 -12.15
C MET A 433 -18.90 1.17 -11.98
N THR A 434 -19.40 0.31 -12.87
CA THR A 434 -20.72 -0.32 -12.74
C THR A 434 -20.74 -1.24 -11.52
N LEU A 435 -19.72 -2.07 -11.32
CA LEU A 435 -19.58 -2.93 -10.14
C LEU A 435 -19.56 -2.13 -8.83
N TYR A 436 -18.79 -1.06 -8.83
CA TYR A 436 -18.72 -0.15 -7.68
C TYR A 436 -20.08 0.48 -7.35
N LYS A 437 -20.77 1.02 -8.36
CA LYS A 437 -22.10 1.62 -8.20
C LYS A 437 -23.17 0.59 -7.75
N ASN A 438 -23.09 -0.64 -8.22
CA ASN A 438 -23.97 -1.73 -7.77
C ASN A 438 -23.77 -2.07 -6.29
N PHE A 439 -22.58 -1.86 -5.75
CA PHE A 439 -22.29 -1.97 -4.33
C PHE A 439 -22.65 -0.72 -3.54
N ARG A 440 -22.12 0.46 -3.94
CA ARG A 440 -22.20 1.69 -3.13
C ARG A 440 -23.50 2.50 -3.36
N GLY A 441 -24.14 2.32 -4.52
CA GLY A 441 -25.32 3.09 -4.95
C GLY A 441 -25.00 4.43 -5.60
N SER A 442 -23.74 4.85 -5.62
CA SER A 442 -23.28 6.13 -6.19
C SER A 442 -21.86 6.03 -6.75
N GLU A 443 -21.40 7.05 -7.42
CA GLU A 443 -19.98 7.23 -7.74
C GLU A 443 -19.15 7.50 -6.49
N PRO A 444 -17.85 7.08 -6.48
CA PRO A 444 -16.99 7.27 -5.35
C PRO A 444 -16.79 8.76 -5.02
N GLN A 445 -16.75 9.06 -3.72
CA GLN A 445 -16.57 10.41 -3.19
C GLN A 445 -15.17 10.58 -2.61
N LEU A 446 -14.53 11.72 -2.89
CA LEU A 446 -13.19 12.05 -2.39
C LEU A 446 -13.17 12.38 -0.88
N GLU A 447 -14.26 12.91 -0.37
CA GLU A 447 -14.33 13.46 0.99
C GLU A 447 -13.99 12.46 2.11
N PRO A 448 -14.46 11.20 2.08
CA PRO A 448 -14.09 10.21 3.09
C PRO A 448 -12.57 10.01 3.20
N MET A 449 -11.86 9.92 2.08
CA MET A 449 -10.39 9.83 2.06
C MET A 449 -9.73 11.07 2.67
N LEU A 450 -10.15 12.26 2.32
CA LEU A 450 -9.60 13.51 2.86
C LEU A 450 -9.79 13.60 4.38
N LYS A 451 -10.98 13.24 4.88
CA LYS A 451 -11.26 13.17 6.33
C LYS A 451 -10.39 12.13 7.03
N ASN A 452 -10.27 10.94 6.47
CA ASN A 452 -9.47 9.86 7.05
C ASN A 452 -7.96 10.23 7.13
N ARG A 453 -7.49 11.03 6.18
CA ARG A 453 -6.11 11.57 6.17
C ARG A 453 -5.97 12.91 6.94
N GLY A 454 -7.04 13.41 7.56
CA GLY A 454 -7.03 14.68 8.28
C GLY A 454 -6.66 15.88 7.40
N MET A 455 -7.10 15.89 6.14
CA MET A 455 -6.87 16.95 5.17
C MET A 455 -8.12 17.83 4.96
N LYS A 456 -9.24 17.43 5.57
CA LYS A 456 -10.49 18.17 5.58
C LYS A 456 -11.23 17.98 6.90
#